data_b847a22d9611f054fdf4c2229498b551
#
_entry.id   b847a22d9611f054fdf4c2229498b551
#
_cell.length_a   1.000
_cell.length_b   1.000
_cell.length_c   1.000
_cell.angle_alpha   90.00
_cell.angle_beta   90.00
_cell.angle_gamma   90.00
#
_symmetry.space_group_name_H-M   'P 1'
#
loop_
_entity.id
_entity.type
_entity.pdbx_description
1 polymer ?
#
loop_
_entity_poly.entity_id
_entity_poly.type
_entity_poly.pdbx_seq_one_letter_code
_entity_poly.pdbx_strand_id
1 'polypeptide(L)'
;MNRYLLLVLLCVAVSCSKAASTGMPAWRWPDPAEPEVPEVVETHPAIVELGWTNVTASYAAVPEGIDIYKGPAELGGQKAIAYIAVADLTKISWDVKAIDDPTISGTAEALKTPSEFYKETAAPVIINGGYFFSEGGKNYNASVAVSGGRTYGVNINYASLDWETMYYPTRGVFYQNESMAASPLENEPRVGWTFWSGGAKHYLYSEPAKNAWESDPLQVPDANFPTKAVDFVPQTAIGGGPVLIRGGEIVNTWKEEMLYGDGADDKMPEARHPRTAIGFTADRCLILFVCEGRGMTEGVAGMSFAEEAEVMKALGCTEALNLDGGGSSCLLVQGQETIKVSDGSQRPVASVVILKAK
;
A
#
# COMPACT_ATOMS: atom_id res chain seq x y z
N MET A 1 -0.38 67.38 8.88
CA MET A 1 -0.13 68.39 7.79
C MET A 1 0.40 67.64 6.55
N ASN A 2 -0.49 67.61 5.63
CA ASN A 2 -0.46 67.46 4.18
C ASN A 2 0.86 67.39 3.43
N ARG A 3 0.97 66.46 2.49
CA ARG A 3 1.00 66.85 1.06
C ARG A 3 0.95 65.57 0.16
N TYR A 4 -0.15 65.47 -0.59
CA TYR A 4 -0.30 64.60 -1.76
C TYR A 4 0.50 65.18 -2.91
N LEU A 5 1.23 64.35 -3.65
CA LEU A 5 1.85 64.72 -4.94
C LEU A 5 1.14 63.95 -6.04
N LEU A 6 0.32 64.67 -6.81
CA LEU A 6 -0.38 64.17 -8.00
C LEU A 6 0.57 64.25 -9.16
N LEU A 7 0.90 63.12 -9.81
CA LEU A 7 1.64 63.10 -11.07
C LEU A 7 0.67 63.01 -12.24
N VAL A 8 0.57 64.11 -12.99
CA VAL A 8 -0.19 64.22 -14.25
C VAL A 8 0.70 63.71 -15.37
N LEU A 9 0.29 62.63 -16.05
CA LEU A 9 0.93 62.16 -17.29
C LEU A 9 0.33 62.94 -18.46
N LEU A 10 1.17 63.74 -19.11
CA LEU A 10 0.83 64.46 -20.32
C LEU A 10 1.05 63.53 -21.54
N CYS A 11 -0.05 63.10 -22.20
CA CYS A 11 0.05 62.43 -23.50
C CYS A 11 0.32 63.44 -24.63
N VAL A 12 1.48 63.40 -25.20
CA VAL A 12 1.81 64.12 -26.44
C VAL A 12 1.44 63.22 -27.61
N ALA A 13 0.37 63.60 -28.32
CA ALA A 13 0.03 62.99 -29.61
C ALA A 13 0.95 63.55 -30.72
N VAL A 14 1.84 62.69 -31.18
CA VAL A 14 2.63 63.05 -32.43
C VAL A 14 1.87 62.45 -33.59
N SER A 15 1.33 63.35 -34.40
CA SER A 15 0.77 63.07 -35.73
C SER A 15 1.92 62.80 -36.70
N CYS A 16 2.11 61.59 -37.16
CA CYS A 16 2.98 61.28 -38.28
C CYS A 16 2.19 61.08 -39.55
N SER A 17 2.49 61.92 -40.51
CA SER A 17 2.02 61.92 -41.88
C SER A 17 2.40 60.62 -42.62
N LYS A 18 1.49 60.14 -43.48
CA LYS A 18 1.66 58.98 -44.35
C LYS A 18 2.85 59.12 -45.27
N ALA A 19 3.84 58.28 -45.12
CA ALA A 19 4.82 57.97 -46.19
C ALA A 19 4.39 56.74 -46.95
N ALA A 20 4.41 56.76 -48.28
CA ALA A 20 4.01 55.61 -49.10
C ALA A 20 4.92 54.42 -48.88
N SER A 21 4.34 53.28 -48.60
CA SER A 21 5.04 52.00 -48.38
C SER A 21 5.50 51.43 -49.74
N THR A 22 6.79 51.44 -50.01
CA THR A 22 7.42 50.55 -50.98
C THR A 22 7.38 49.13 -50.37
N GLY A 23 6.67 48.20 -51.03
CA GLY A 23 6.42 46.89 -50.59
C GLY A 23 7.66 46.01 -50.38
N MET A 24 8.15 45.94 -49.15
CA MET A 24 8.90 44.79 -48.69
C MET A 24 7.96 43.91 -47.93
N PRO A 25 7.96 42.56 -48.15
CA PRO A 25 7.17 41.67 -47.34
C PRO A 25 7.63 41.79 -45.90
N ALA A 26 6.68 42.02 -44.98
CA ALA A 26 6.96 42.03 -43.58
C ALA A 26 7.49 40.63 -43.17
N TRP A 27 8.77 40.60 -42.84
CA TRP A 27 9.38 39.40 -42.29
C TRP A 27 8.72 39.12 -40.94
N ARG A 28 7.93 38.02 -40.84
CA ARG A 28 7.43 37.51 -39.59
C ARG A 28 8.35 36.37 -39.18
N TRP A 29 8.85 36.42 -37.97
CA TRP A 29 9.42 35.22 -37.34
C TRP A 29 8.30 34.18 -37.26
N PRO A 30 8.57 32.93 -37.65
CA PRO A 30 7.62 31.88 -37.34
C PRO A 30 7.38 31.90 -35.83
N ASP A 31 6.12 31.87 -35.43
CA ASP A 31 5.78 31.72 -34.03
C ASP A 31 6.56 30.48 -33.49
N PRO A 32 7.20 30.60 -32.30
CA PRO A 32 7.85 29.45 -31.74
C PRO A 32 6.80 28.33 -31.68
N ALA A 33 7.11 27.16 -32.26
CA ALA A 33 6.27 26.00 -32.16
C ALA A 33 5.98 25.82 -30.68
N GLU A 34 4.70 25.72 -30.30
CA GLU A 34 4.34 25.31 -28.95
C GLU A 34 5.11 24.01 -28.66
N PRO A 35 5.81 23.94 -27.52
CA PRO A 35 6.50 22.71 -27.17
C PRO A 35 5.48 21.58 -27.24
N GLU A 36 5.73 20.57 -28.07
CA GLU A 36 4.95 19.37 -28.11
C GLU A 36 4.99 18.81 -26.67
N VAL A 37 3.87 18.92 -25.97
CA VAL A 37 3.70 18.21 -24.70
C VAL A 37 3.75 16.73 -25.07
N PRO A 38 4.74 15.96 -24.61
CA PRO A 38 4.80 14.55 -24.93
C PRO A 38 3.48 13.93 -24.55
N GLU A 39 2.84 13.25 -25.49
CA GLU A 39 1.62 12.51 -25.26
C GLU A 39 1.93 11.47 -24.17
N VAL A 40 1.34 11.65 -22.99
CA VAL A 40 1.50 10.69 -21.89
C VAL A 40 0.76 9.43 -22.31
N VAL A 41 1.51 8.44 -22.79
CA VAL A 41 0.94 7.14 -23.11
C VAL A 41 0.48 6.51 -21.79
N GLU A 42 -0.83 6.41 -21.60
CA GLU A 42 -1.42 5.77 -20.42
C GLU A 42 -1.08 4.26 -20.43
N THR A 43 -0.38 3.82 -19.41
CA THR A 43 0.11 2.44 -19.28
C THR A 43 -0.95 1.48 -18.77
N HIS A 44 -1.95 1.98 -18.01
CA HIS A 44 -3.00 1.19 -17.38
C HIS A 44 -4.41 1.75 -17.67
N PRO A 45 -4.88 1.70 -18.94
CA PRO A 45 -6.16 2.31 -19.34
C PRO A 45 -7.35 1.75 -18.57
N ALA A 46 -7.33 0.47 -18.19
CA ALA A 46 -8.40 -0.15 -17.40
C ALA A 46 -8.54 0.52 -16.01
N ILE A 47 -7.47 0.97 -15.40
CA ILE A 47 -7.48 1.70 -14.12
C ILE A 47 -8.12 3.08 -14.32
N VAL A 48 -7.80 3.75 -15.43
CA VAL A 48 -8.39 5.06 -15.78
C VAL A 48 -9.90 4.92 -16.07
N GLU A 49 -10.33 3.86 -16.74
CA GLU A 49 -11.75 3.58 -16.97
C GLU A 49 -12.56 3.40 -15.68
N LEU A 50 -11.92 2.98 -14.60
CA LEU A 50 -12.52 2.93 -13.25
C LEU A 50 -12.58 4.31 -12.56
N GLY A 51 -12.16 5.38 -13.23
CA GLY A 51 -12.17 6.75 -12.71
C GLY A 51 -10.92 7.15 -11.93
N TRP A 52 -9.87 6.32 -11.89
CA TRP A 52 -8.60 6.69 -11.29
C TRP A 52 -7.84 7.65 -12.21
N THR A 53 -7.12 8.58 -11.62
CA THR A 53 -6.35 9.59 -12.35
C THR A 53 -4.85 9.36 -12.14
N ASN A 54 -4.09 9.20 -13.22
CA ASN A 54 -2.64 9.12 -13.16
C ASN A 54 -2.07 10.45 -12.65
N VAL A 55 -1.35 10.40 -11.54
CA VAL A 55 -0.72 11.54 -10.88
C VAL A 55 0.79 11.37 -10.75
N THR A 56 1.38 10.43 -11.47
CA THR A 56 2.82 10.11 -11.43
C THR A 56 3.68 11.35 -11.64
N ALA A 57 3.29 12.22 -12.61
CA ALA A 57 3.99 13.45 -12.91
C ALA A 57 3.99 14.50 -11.78
N SER A 58 3.15 14.30 -10.74
CA SER A 58 3.14 15.18 -9.56
C SER A 58 4.30 14.89 -8.61
N TYR A 59 5.01 13.78 -8.81
CA TYR A 59 6.15 13.35 -7.99
C TYR A 59 7.44 13.39 -8.81
N ALA A 60 8.51 13.92 -8.21
CA ALA A 60 9.81 13.96 -8.87
C ALA A 60 10.41 12.55 -8.99
N ALA A 61 11.00 12.25 -10.15
CA ALA A 61 11.87 11.08 -10.36
C ALA A 61 11.28 9.71 -9.94
N VAL A 62 10.00 9.46 -10.20
CA VAL A 62 9.43 8.12 -10.07
C VAL A 62 10.04 7.24 -11.18
N PRO A 63 10.64 6.07 -10.85
CA PRO A 63 11.23 5.18 -11.84
C PRO A 63 10.20 4.67 -12.86
N GLU A 64 10.66 4.46 -14.10
CA GLU A 64 9.87 3.79 -15.13
C GLU A 64 9.40 2.41 -14.63
N GLY A 65 8.12 2.10 -14.85
CA GLY A 65 7.48 0.88 -14.37
C GLY A 65 6.78 1.07 -13.03
N ILE A 66 6.75 2.27 -12.47
CA ILE A 66 5.89 2.65 -11.36
C ILE A 66 4.98 3.78 -11.81
N ASP A 67 3.67 3.58 -11.68
CA ASP A 67 2.65 4.60 -11.91
C ASP A 67 1.85 4.84 -10.63
N ILE A 68 1.55 6.11 -10.34
CA ILE A 68 0.80 6.52 -9.16
C ILE A 68 -0.56 7.04 -9.61
N TYR A 69 -1.62 6.50 -9.02
CA TYR A 69 -2.98 6.94 -9.32
C TYR A 69 -3.67 7.43 -8.06
N LYS A 70 -4.45 8.49 -8.24
CA LYS A 70 -5.42 8.97 -7.26
C LYS A 70 -6.80 8.44 -7.59
N GLY A 71 -7.49 7.89 -6.61
CA GLY A 71 -8.84 7.35 -6.75
C GLY A 71 -9.90 8.40 -7.06
N PRO A 72 -11.04 7.98 -7.61
CA PRO A 72 -12.20 8.84 -7.77
C PRO A 72 -12.69 9.38 -6.42
N ALA A 73 -13.50 10.45 -6.47
CA ALA A 73 -14.03 11.08 -5.26
C ALA A 73 -14.96 10.17 -4.43
N GLU A 74 -15.46 9.12 -5.06
CA GLU A 74 -16.31 8.09 -4.44
C GLU A 74 -15.81 6.70 -4.82
N LEU A 75 -15.71 5.80 -3.85
CA LEU A 75 -15.43 4.37 -4.01
C LEU A 75 -16.47 3.59 -3.20
N GLY A 76 -17.10 2.57 -3.81
CA GLY A 76 -18.14 1.81 -3.15
C GLY A 76 -19.36 2.64 -2.72
N GLY A 77 -19.67 3.73 -3.43
CA GLY A 77 -20.77 4.66 -3.11
C GLY A 77 -20.51 5.56 -1.89
N GLN A 78 -19.25 5.67 -1.46
CA GLN A 78 -18.84 6.47 -0.33
C GLN A 78 -17.75 7.47 -0.76
N LYS A 79 -17.76 8.67 -0.15
CA LYS A 79 -16.70 9.64 -0.34
C LYS A 79 -15.36 9.03 0.07
N ALA A 80 -14.39 9.07 -0.81
CA ALA A 80 -13.09 8.45 -0.61
C ALA A 80 -11.94 9.37 -1.01
N ILE A 81 -10.81 9.20 -0.35
CA ILE A 81 -9.49 9.64 -0.77
C ILE A 81 -8.62 8.40 -0.73
N ALA A 82 -8.21 7.93 -1.90
CA ALA A 82 -7.40 6.74 -2.04
C ALA A 82 -6.30 6.96 -3.07
N TYR A 83 -5.19 6.25 -2.89
CA TYR A 83 -4.08 6.23 -3.83
C TYR A 83 -3.62 4.80 -4.06
N ILE A 84 -3.13 4.53 -5.25
CA ILE A 84 -2.42 3.30 -5.57
C ILE A 84 -1.07 3.62 -6.21
N ALA A 85 -0.10 2.75 -5.93
CA ALA A 85 1.09 2.61 -6.74
C ALA A 85 0.98 1.30 -7.51
N VAL A 86 1.10 1.37 -8.84
CA VAL A 86 1.12 0.23 -9.75
C VAL A 86 2.55 0.01 -10.18
N ALA A 87 3.07 -1.19 -9.95
CA ALA A 87 4.46 -1.51 -10.28
C ALA A 87 4.53 -2.72 -11.24
N ASP A 88 5.06 -2.49 -12.43
CA ASP A 88 5.38 -3.53 -13.40
C ASP A 88 6.53 -4.40 -12.87
N LEU A 89 6.22 -5.63 -12.45
CA LEU A 89 7.22 -6.55 -11.88
C LEU A 89 8.23 -7.08 -12.91
N THR A 90 8.14 -6.70 -14.18
CA THR A 90 9.23 -6.94 -15.14
C THR A 90 10.39 -5.95 -14.98
N LYS A 91 10.11 -4.73 -14.49
CA LYS A 91 11.04 -3.61 -14.31
C LYS A 91 11.34 -3.30 -12.84
N ILE A 92 10.37 -3.53 -11.99
CA ILE A 92 10.40 -3.19 -10.56
C ILE A 92 10.47 -4.46 -9.71
N SER A 93 11.19 -4.38 -8.62
CA SER A 93 11.16 -5.36 -7.53
C SER A 93 10.49 -4.75 -6.30
N TRP A 94 9.88 -5.59 -5.50
CA TRP A 94 9.40 -5.22 -4.17
C TRP A 94 10.21 -5.94 -3.09
N ASP A 95 10.27 -5.34 -1.91
CA ASP A 95 10.96 -5.88 -0.75
C ASP A 95 10.29 -5.41 0.53
N VAL A 96 10.64 -6.03 1.65
CA VAL A 96 10.18 -5.66 3.00
C VAL A 96 11.34 -5.07 3.78
N LYS A 97 11.06 -4.03 4.55
CA LYS A 97 11.94 -3.54 5.62
C LYS A 97 11.21 -3.65 6.93
N ALA A 98 11.85 -4.25 7.91
CA ALA A 98 11.25 -4.46 9.22
C ALA A 98 12.31 -4.31 10.32
N ILE A 99 11.85 -3.99 11.53
CA ILE A 99 12.66 -4.14 12.75
C ILE A 99 12.85 -5.63 13.03
N ASP A 100 13.95 -5.98 13.66
CA ASP A 100 14.17 -7.34 14.15
C ASP A 100 13.23 -7.65 15.31
N ASP A 101 12.45 -8.74 15.17
CA ASP A 101 11.56 -9.21 16.23
C ASP A 101 12.39 -9.80 17.38
N PRO A 102 12.15 -9.39 18.64
CA PRO A 102 12.85 -9.92 19.80
C PRO A 102 12.71 -11.43 19.97
N THR A 103 11.64 -12.03 19.45
CA THR A 103 11.40 -13.48 19.48
C THR A 103 12.43 -14.25 18.63
N ILE A 104 12.97 -13.61 17.59
CA ILE A 104 13.98 -14.19 16.70
C ILE A 104 15.38 -13.77 17.10
N SER A 105 15.60 -12.45 17.25
CA SER A 105 16.91 -11.85 17.45
C SER A 105 17.36 -11.78 18.91
N GLY A 106 16.39 -11.88 19.85
CA GLY A 106 16.62 -11.61 21.27
C GLY A 106 16.83 -10.13 21.62
N THR A 107 16.90 -9.25 20.63
CA THR A 107 17.09 -7.79 20.80
C THR A 107 15.80 -7.05 20.46
N ALA A 108 15.53 -5.95 21.17
CA ALA A 108 14.42 -5.07 20.88
C ALA A 108 14.91 -3.86 20.07
N GLU A 109 14.25 -3.57 18.99
CA GLU A 109 14.47 -2.37 18.17
C GLU A 109 13.32 -1.38 18.33
N ALA A 110 13.60 -0.10 18.07
CA ALA A 110 12.58 0.94 18.05
C ALA A 110 11.74 0.82 16.75
N LEU A 111 10.45 1.08 16.88
CA LEU A 111 9.59 1.30 15.71
C LEU A 111 10.08 2.53 14.94
N LYS A 112 9.84 2.54 13.62
CA LYS A 112 10.24 3.62 12.73
C LYS A 112 9.05 4.11 11.92
N THR A 113 8.99 5.41 11.69
CA THR A 113 8.00 5.97 10.77
C THR A 113 8.33 5.57 9.32
N PRO A 114 7.35 5.51 8.41
CA PRO A 114 7.60 5.34 6.98
C PRO A 114 8.64 6.32 6.42
N SER A 115 8.67 7.57 6.92
CA SER A 115 9.69 8.56 6.53
C SER A 115 11.10 8.22 7.04
N GLU A 116 11.25 7.55 8.18
CA GLU A 116 12.56 7.06 8.65
C GLU A 116 13.03 5.89 7.79
N PHE A 117 12.15 4.95 7.42
CA PHE A 117 12.46 3.91 6.44
C PHE A 117 12.83 4.50 5.07
N TYR A 118 12.16 5.59 4.64
CA TYR A 118 12.53 6.31 3.41
C TYR A 118 13.95 6.87 3.48
N LYS A 119 14.33 7.51 4.59
CA LYS A 119 15.70 8.04 4.78
C LYS A 119 16.76 6.94 4.73
N GLU A 120 16.45 5.74 5.20
CA GLU A 120 17.37 4.60 5.21
C GLU A 120 17.48 3.92 3.84
N THR A 121 16.41 3.88 3.06
CA THR A 121 16.33 3.08 1.84
C THR A 121 16.34 3.88 0.55
N ALA A 122 15.95 5.15 0.61
CA ALA A 122 15.66 6.01 -0.54
C ALA A 122 14.73 5.34 -1.58
N ALA A 123 13.85 4.42 -1.12
CA ALA A 123 12.95 3.72 -2.01
C ALA A 123 11.88 4.68 -2.57
N PRO A 124 11.64 4.71 -3.88
CA PRO A 124 10.72 5.66 -4.50
C PRO A 124 9.28 5.54 -4.01
N VAL A 125 8.87 4.35 -3.57
CA VAL A 125 7.56 4.11 -2.98
C VAL A 125 7.71 3.26 -1.73
N ILE A 126 7.04 3.68 -0.66
CA ILE A 126 6.99 2.98 0.64
C ILE A 126 5.55 2.97 1.12
N ILE A 127 5.08 1.81 1.58
CA ILE A 127 3.79 1.66 2.25
C ILE A 127 4.00 0.94 3.58
N ASN A 128 3.20 1.25 4.60
CA ASN A 128 3.27 0.52 5.87
C ASN A 128 3.00 -0.97 5.67
N GLY A 129 3.58 -1.79 6.55
CA GLY A 129 3.51 -3.25 6.50
C GLY A 129 2.40 -3.85 7.35
N GLY A 130 2.69 -5.02 7.93
CA GLY A 130 1.76 -5.80 8.72
C GLY A 130 1.58 -5.31 10.15
N TYR A 131 0.75 -6.03 10.89
CA TYR A 131 0.43 -5.73 12.29
C TYR A 131 1.64 -5.85 13.21
N PHE A 132 1.63 -5.08 14.29
CA PHE A 132 2.66 -5.07 15.32
C PHE A 132 2.05 -4.71 16.68
N PHE A 133 2.80 -4.94 17.75
CA PHE A 133 2.43 -4.53 19.11
C PHE A 133 3.65 -4.20 19.94
N SER A 134 3.41 -3.55 21.08
CA SER A 134 4.46 -3.26 22.06
C SER A 134 4.06 -3.85 23.41
N GLU A 135 4.98 -4.58 24.03
CA GLU A 135 4.78 -5.18 25.33
C GLU A 135 6.08 -5.20 26.14
N GLY A 136 6.01 -4.87 27.44
CA GLY A 136 7.19 -4.88 28.30
C GLY A 136 8.33 -3.98 27.83
N GLY A 137 8.03 -2.89 27.13
CA GLY A 137 9.03 -1.96 26.57
C GLY A 137 9.77 -2.50 25.34
N LYS A 138 9.27 -3.57 24.73
CA LYS A 138 9.78 -4.15 23.48
C LYS A 138 8.72 -4.03 22.39
N ASN A 139 9.16 -3.97 21.15
CA ASN A 139 8.30 -3.95 19.97
C ASN A 139 8.42 -5.29 19.24
N TYR A 140 7.29 -5.81 18.84
CA TYR A 140 7.15 -7.11 18.18
C TYR A 140 6.41 -6.94 16.86
N ASN A 141 6.83 -7.70 15.85
CA ASN A 141 5.96 -7.92 14.70
C ASN A 141 4.83 -8.87 15.14
N ALA A 142 3.59 -8.55 14.78
CA ALA A 142 2.47 -9.47 14.91
C ALA A 142 2.20 -10.20 13.60
N SER A 143 2.98 -9.90 12.59
CA SER A 143 2.90 -10.42 11.23
C SER A 143 4.27 -10.84 10.73
N VAL A 144 4.32 -11.91 9.94
CA VAL A 144 5.57 -12.35 9.32
C VAL A 144 6.15 -11.27 8.41
N ALA A 145 7.47 -11.10 8.48
CA ALA A 145 8.22 -10.19 7.61
C ALA A 145 9.51 -10.88 7.15
N VAL A 146 9.69 -11.01 5.83
CA VAL A 146 10.86 -11.66 5.22
C VAL A 146 11.43 -10.76 4.14
N SER A 147 12.75 -10.58 4.15
CA SER A 147 13.51 -9.83 3.15
C SER A 147 14.78 -10.60 2.81
N GLY A 148 15.04 -10.85 1.53
CA GLY A 148 16.21 -11.60 1.09
C GLY A 148 16.31 -13.01 1.69
N GLY A 149 15.19 -13.68 1.94
CA GLY A 149 15.12 -14.99 2.60
C GLY A 149 15.35 -14.97 4.12
N ARG A 150 15.65 -13.81 4.72
CA ARG A 150 15.77 -13.66 6.17
C ARG A 150 14.44 -13.25 6.78
N THR A 151 14.02 -13.98 7.82
CA THR A 151 12.86 -13.65 8.65
C THR A 151 13.23 -12.57 9.68
N TYR A 152 12.47 -11.48 9.68
CA TYR A 152 12.58 -10.36 10.63
C TYR A 152 11.43 -10.34 11.64
N GLY A 153 10.26 -10.83 11.24
CA GLY A 153 9.06 -10.84 12.05
C GLY A 153 8.32 -12.17 11.99
N VAL A 154 7.58 -12.48 13.03
CA VAL A 154 6.76 -13.70 13.13
C VAL A 154 5.30 -13.35 13.39
N ASN A 155 4.40 -14.23 12.96
CA ASN A 155 2.98 -14.08 13.24
C ASN A 155 2.69 -14.34 14.73
N ILE A 156 1.76 -13.58 15.31
CA ILE A 156 1.08 -14.03 16.51
C ILE A 156 0.33 -15.31 16.16
N ASN A 157 0.57 -16.37 16.92
CA ASN A 157 0.02 -17.71 16.69
C ASN A 157 -1.17 -18.06 17.58
N TYR A 158 -1.77 -17.07 18.25
CA TYR A 158 -2.97 -17.24 19.06
C TYR A 158 -3.90 -16.04 18.93
N ALA A 159 -5.13 -16.22 19.35
CA ALA A 159 -6.12 -15.18 19.58
C ALA A 159 -7.00 -15.57 20.77
N SER A 160 -7.56 -14.60 21.48
CA SER A 160 -8.52 -14.82 22.57
C SER A 160 -9.43 -13.61 22.68
N LEU A 161 -10.71 -13.82 22.99
CA LEU A 161 -11.67 -12.75 23.28
C LEU A 161 -11.79 -12.47 24.79
N ASP A 162 -11.52 -13.46 25.61
CA ASP A 162 -11.76 -13.44 27.06
C ASP A 162 -10.48 -13.68 27.88
N TRP A 163 -9.35 -13.92 27.22
CA TRP A 163 -8.06 -14.32 27.79
C TRP A 163 -8.09 -15.67 28.54
N GLU A 164 -9.19 -16.39 28.46
CA GLU A 164 -9.35 -17.73 29.05
C GLU A 164 -9.31 -18.82 27.97
N THR A 165 -9.99 -18.56 26.85
CA THR A 165 -10.05 -19.50 25.72
C THR A 165 -9.05 -19.07 24.64
N MET A 166 -8.10 -19.96 24.34
CA MET A 166 -7.08 -19.72 23.33
C MET A 166 -7.46 -20.38 22.00
N TYR A 167 -7.42 -19.59 20.94
CA TYR A 167 -7.61 -20.01 19.56
C TYR A 167 -6.29 -19.90 18.81
N TYR A 168 -6.12 -20.72 17.78
CA TYR A 168 -4.87 -20.81 17.02
C TYR A 168 -5.13 -20.56 15.53
N PRO A 169 -5.37 -19.29 15.12
CA PRO A 169 -5.62 -18.95 13.73
C PRO A 169 -4.35 -19.06 12.91
N THR A 170 -4.51 -19.41 11.63
CA THR A 170 -3.52 -19.10 10.62
C THR A 170 -3.68 -17.65 10.17
N ARG A 171 -2.60 -17.01 9.72
CA ARG A 171 -2.60 -15.59 9.35
C ARG A 171 -2.24 -15.43 7.88
N GLY A 172 -2.89 -14.47 7.23
CA GLY A 172 -2.63 -14.11 5.85
C GLY A 172 -1.20 -13.67 5.61
N VAL A 173 -0.67 -14.03 4.45
CA VAL A 173 0.65 -13.62 3.98
C VAL A 173 0.62 -13.37 2.48
N PHE A 174 1.29 -12.31 2.05
CA PHE A 174 1.63 -12.04 0.66
C PHE A 174 3.13 -12.32 0.48
N TYR A 175 3.49 -13.19 -0.47
CA TYR A 175 4.85 -13.69 -0.56
C TYR A 175 5.28 -13.95 -2.01
N GLN A 176 6.57 -13.93 -2.22
CA GLN A 176 7.21 -14.29 -3.47
C GLN A 176 8.40 -15.21 -3.20
N ASN A 177 8.46 -16.30 -3.93
CA ASN A 177 9.63 -17.18 -3.94
C ASN A 177 10.57 -16.74 -5.06
N GLU A 178 11.89 -16.83 -4.80
CA GLU A 178 12.90 -16.79 -5.84
C GLU A 178 13.53 -18.17 -5.92
N SER A 179 13.16 -18.93 -6.93
CA SER A 179 13.87 -20.19 -7.24
C SER A 179 14.47 -20.07 -8.64
N MET A 180 15.78 -20.21 -8.72
CA MET A 180 16.48 -20.28 -10.02
C MET A 180 16.04 -21.49 -10.87
N ALA A 181 15.38 -22.47 -10.25
CA ALA A 181 14.86 -23.68 -10.89
C ALA A 181 13.35 -23.64 -11.18
N ALA A 182 12.63 -22.64 -10.65
CA ALA A 182 11.19 -22.51 -10.83
C ALA A 182 10.83 -21.85 -12.16
N SER A 183 9.68 -22.20 -12.71
CA SER A 183 9.12 -21.47 -13.84
C SER A 183 8.83 -20.01 -13.43
N PRO A 184 8.78 -19.05 -14.36
CA PRO A 184 8.39 -17.68 -14.04
C PRO A 184 7.07 -17.56 -13.28
N LEU A 185 6.13 -18.49 -13.50
CA LEU A 185 4.85 -18.54 -12.83
C LEU A 185 4.96 -18.95 -11.34
N GLU A 186 5.97 -19.75 -10.98
CA GLU A 186 6.20 -20.16 -9.59
C GLU A 186 6.85 -19.06 -8.75
N ASN A 187 7.43 -18.06 -9.41
CA ASN A 187 8.06 -16.89 -8.79
C ASN A 187 7.12 -15.66 -8.72
N GLU A 188 5.86 -15.79 -9.11
CA GLU A 188 4.88 -14.72 -9.00
C GLU A 188 4.43 -14.54 -7.56
N PRO A 189 4.12 -13.30 -7.15
CA PRO A 189 3.53 -13.03 -5.84
C PRO A 189 2.20 -13.76 -5.64
N ARG A 190 2.00 -14.29 -4.44
CA ARG A 190 0.80 -15.04 -4.06
C ARG A 190 0.39 -14.72 -2.63
N VAL A 191 -0.87 -15.01 -2.31
CA VAL A 191 -1.34 -15.07 -0.93
C VAL A 191 -1.42 -16.52 -0.45
N GLY A 192 -1.35 -16.69 0.86
CA GLY A 192 -1.57 -17.93 1.57
C GLY A 192 -1.81 -17.67 3.04
N TRP A 193 -1.85 -18.72 3.83
CA TRP A 193 -1.99 -18.62 5.28
C TRP A 193 -0.82 -19.30 5.96
N THR A 194 -0.28 -18.63 6.97
CA THR A 194 0.88 -19.13 7.70
C THR A 194 0.55 -19.31 9.18
N PHE A 195 1.24 -20.25 9.79
CA PHE A 195 1.24 -20.44 11.23
C PHE A 195 2.67 -20.51 11.74
N TRP A 196 2.97 -19.73 12.76
CA TRP A 196 4.30 -19.71 13.37
C TRP A 196 4.50 -20.94 14.24
N SER A 197 5.47 -21.77 13.88
CA SER A 197 5.77 -23.05 14.57
C SER A 197 6.95 -22.97 15.52
N GLY A 198 7.54 -21.78 15.70
CA GLY A 198 8.66 -21.51 16.62
C GLY A 198 9.96 -21.08 15.92
N GLY A 199 10.77 -20.31 16.59
CA GLY A 199 11.97 -19.69 16.03
C GLY A 199 11.63 -18.84 14.81
N ALA A 200 12.35 -19.03 13.69
CA ALA A 200 12.06 -18.36 12.42
C ALA A 200 11.19 -19.20 11.48
N LYS A 201 10.54 -20.25 11.97
CA LYS A 201 9.82 -21.22 11.12
C LYS A 201 8.33 -20.95 11.09
N HIS A 202 7.77 -20.96 9.88
CA HIS A 202 6.34 -20.96 9.63
C HIS A 202 5.96 -22.13 8.74
N TYR A 203 4.75 -22.65 8.93
CA TYR A 203 4.07 -23.47 7.96
C TYR A 203 3.27 -22.60 7.01
N LEU A 204 3.21 -22.97 5.74
CA LEU A 204 2.34 -22.37 4.73
C LEU A 204 1.24 -23.34 4.35
N TYR A 205 0.01 -22.84 4.31
CA TYR A 205 -1.19 -23.60 3.98
C TYR A 205 -1.89 -23.02 2.75
N SER A 206 -2.56 -23.91 2.03
CA SER A 206 -3.42 -23.54 0.90
C SER A 206 -4.80 -23.03 1.32
N GLU A 207 -5.22 -23.29 2.55
CA GLU A 207 -6.49 -22.85 3.13
C GLU A 207 -6.26 -22.41 4.56
N PRO A 208 -7.06 -21.47 5.10
CA PRO A 208 -6.97 -21.07 6.49
C PRO A 208 -7.48 -22.16 7.43
N ALA A 209 -7.00 -22.15 8.66
CA ALA A 209 -7.60 -22.93 9.72
C ALA A 209 -8.99 -22.38 10.01
N LYS A 210 -10.01 -23.24 9.99
CA LYS A 210 -11.40 -22.88 10.33
C LYS A 210 -11.61 -22.88 11.85
N ASN A 211 -10.70 -22.20 12.57
CA ASN A 211 -10.74 -22.04 14.03
C ASN A 211 -11.55 -20.80 14.44
N ALA A 212 -12.62 -20.49 13.69
CA ALA A 212 -13.57 -19.47 14.11
C ALA A 212 -14.14 -19.80 15.50
N TRP A 213 -14.67 -18.81 16.20
CA TRP A 213 -15.24 -18.93 17.55
C TRP A 213 -16.21 -20.09 17.76
N GLU A 214 -16.69 -20.69 16.68
CA GLU A 214 -17.68 -21.78 16.65
C GLU A 214 -17.06 -23.17 16.46
N SER A 215 -15.73 -23.27 16.23
CA SER A 215 -15.02 -24.55 16.00
C SER A 215 -14.21 -24.99 17.22
N ASP A 216 -13.56 -26.15 17.14
CA ASP A 216 -12.66 -26.58 18.22
C ASP A 216 -11.46 -25.63 18.34
N PRO A 217 -11.40 -24.75 19.35
CA PRO A 217 -10.38 -23.71 19.45
C PRO A 217 -9.00 -24.27 19.82
N LEU A 218 -8.94 -25.51 20.28
CA LEU A 218 -7.73 -26.12 20.84
C LEU A 218 -6.87 -26.84 19.81
N GLN A 219 -7.35 -26.97 18.56
CA GLN A 219 -6.56 -27.60 17.51
C GLN A 219 -5.52 -26.64 16.97
N VAL A 220 -4.27 -26.86 17.37
CA VAL A 220 -3.11 -26.07 16.91
C VAL A 220 -2.74 -26.50 15.49
N PRO A 221 -2.57 -25.56 14.55
CA PRO A 221 -2.06 -25.86 13.21
C PRO A 221 -0.69 -26.56 13.26
N ASP A 222 -0.54 -27.58 12.43
CA ASP A 222 0.67 -28.38 12.32
C ASP A 222 0.97 -28.78 10.85
N ALA A 223 1.87 -29.73 10.62
CA ALA A 223 2.22 -30.17 9.28
C ALA A 223 1.06 -30.80 8.47
N ASN A 224 -0.07 -31.14 9.11
CA ASN A 224 -1.21 -31.85 8.51
C ASN A 224 -2.55 -31.12 8.70
N PHE A 225 -2.62 -30.12 9.56
CA PHE A 225 -3.82 -29.34 9.86
C PHE A 225 -3.52 -27.83 9.73
N PRO A 226 -4.40 -27.03 9.07
CA PRO A 226 -5.73 -27.33 8.47
C PRO A 226 -5.69 -28.14 7.18
N THR A 227 -4.59 -28.04 6.45
CA THR A 227 -4.28 -28.84 5.27
C THR A 227 -2.84 -29.30 5.37
N LYS A 228 -2.37 -30.13 4.44
CA LYS A 228 -0.94 -30.47 4.38
C LYS A 228 -0.12 -29.21 4.21
N ALA A 229 0.70 -28.92 5.20
CA ALA A 229 1.58 -27.76 5.19
C ALA A 229 2.77 -27.96 4.21
N VAL A 230 3.33 -26.84 3.75
CA VAL A 230 4.67 -26.81 3.16
C VAL A 230 5.56 -25.90 4.01
N ASP A 231 6.87 -26.14 3.96
CA ASP A 231 7.83 -25.24 4.60
C ASP A 231 7.76 -23.86 3.93
N PHE A 232 7.60 -22.82 4.74
CA PHE A 232 7.53 -21.45 4.25
C PHE A 232 8.92 -20.84 4.20
N VAL A 233 9.50 -20.79 3.00
CA VAL A 233 10.85 -20.27 2.74
C VAL A 233 10.81 -19.27 1.59
N PRO A 234 10.11 -18.14 1.73
CA PRO A 234 10.02 -17.14 0.68
C PRO A 234 11.30 -16.30 0.61
N GLN A 235 11.55 -15.69 -0.56
CA GLN A 235 12.55 -14.65 -0.71
C GLN A 235 12.08 -13.33 -0.08
N THR A 236 10.82 -13.00 -0.32
CA THR A 236 10.18 -11.79 0.22
C THR A 236 8.77 -12.14 0.68
N ALA A 237 8.39 -11.69 1.87
CA ALA A 237 7.04 -11.87 2.39
C ALA A 237 6.65 -10.77 3.38
N ILE A 238 5.37 -10.42 3.36
CA ILE A 238 4.73 -9.56 4.35
C ILE A 238 3.44 -10.22 4.83
N GLY A 239 3.30 -10.37 6.13
CA GLY A 239 2.06 -10.80 6.75
C GLY A 239 1.11 -9.64 6.96
N GLY A 240 -0.14 -9.98 7.14
CA GLY A 240 -1.24 -9.05 7.39
C GLY A 240 -2.50 -9.83 7.69
N GLY A 241 -3.60 -9.41 7.10
CA GLY A 241 -4.89 -10.07 7.17
C GLY A 241 -6.04 -9.07 7.20
N PRO A 242 -7.20 -9.46 6.70
CA PRO A 242 -7.49 -10.74 6.06
C PRO A 242 -6.87 -10.88 4.66
N VAL A 243 -6.76 -12.12 4.17
CA VAL A 243 -6.63 -12.36 2.73
C VAL A 243 -7.94 -11.89 2.10
N LEU A 244 -7.83 -10.92 1.18
CA LEU A 244 -8.98 -10.30 0.51
C LEU A 244 -9.37 -11.06 -0.74
N ILE A 245 -8.38 -11.39 -1.59
CA ILE A 245 -8.56 -12.04 -2.89
C ILE A 245 -7.55 -13.18 -3.01
N ARG A 246 -8.02 -14.31 -3.53
CA ARG A 246 -7.18 -15.43 -3.90
C ARG A 246 -7.67 -16.07 -5.20
N GLY A 247 -6.76 -16.33 -6.13
CA GLY A 247 -7.08 -16.91 -7.43
C GLY A 247 -8.12 -16.12 -8.21
N GLY A 248 -8.16 -14.80 -8.01
CA GLY A 248 -9.13 -13.91 -8.63
C GLY A 248 -10.51 -13.88 -7.95
N GLU A 249 -10.73 -14.59 -6.85
CA GLU A 249 -12.02 -14.57 -6.12
C GLU A 249 -11.87 -13.84 -4.78
N ILE A 250 -12.89 -13.07 -4.40
CA ILE A 250 -12.97 -12.46 -3.07
C ILE A 250 -13.22 -13.56 -2.05
N VAL A 251 -12.32 -13.72 -1.10
CA VAL A 251 -12.41 -14.71 -0.02
C VAL A 251 -12.62 -14.05 1.35
N ASN A 252 -12.02 -12.89 1.58
CA ASN A 252 -12.15 -12.05 2.78
C ASN A 252 -12.18 -12.85 4.09
N THR A 253 -11.06 -13.48 4.43
CA THR A 253 -10.94 -14.51 5.48
C THR A 253 -10.80 -13.96 6.90
N TRP A 254 -11.40 -12.80 7.20
CA TRP A 254 -11.27 -12.16 8.52
C TRP A 254 -11.78 -13.03 9.69
N LYS A 255 -12.78 -13.89 9.44
CA LYS A 255 -13.32 -14.81 10.46
C LYS A 255 -12.33 -15.90 10.79
N GLU A 256 -11.83 -16.58 9.75
CA GLU A 256 -10.87 -17.67 9.86
C GLU A 256 -9.54 -17.18 10.45
N GLU A 257 -9.16 -15.96 10.14
CA GLU A 257 -7.98 -15.32 10.70
C GLU A 257 -8.23 -14.66 12.07
N MET A 258 -9.47 -14.69 12.55
CA MET A 258 -9.89 -14.14 13.84
C MET A 258 -9.46 -12.67 14.02
N LEU A 259 -9.70 -11.86 12.99
CA LEU A 259 -9.42 -10.43 12.99
C LEU A 259 -10.66 -9.66 13.49
N TYR A 260 -10.90 -9.85 14.77
CA TYR A 260 -11.90 -9.08 15.51
C TYR A 260 -11.18 -7.95 16.21
N GLY A 261 -11.56 -6.84 16.48
CA GLY A 261 -10.81 -5.82 17.21
C GLY A 261 -10.62 -6.16 18.69
N ASP A 262 -10.57 -5.13 19.54
CA ASP A 262 -10.28 -5.26 20.98
C ASP A 262 -11.47 -5.83 21.80
N GLY A 263 -12.11 -6.89 21.34
CA GLY A 263 -13.19 -7.58 22.04
C GLY A 263 -14.34 -8.03 21.14
N ALA A 264 -15.26 -8.83 21.71
CA ALA A 264 -16.37 -9.44 20.99
C ALA A 264 -17.36 -8.43 20.36
N ASP A 265 -17.38 -7.20 20.88
CA ASP A 265 -18.25 -6.11 20.40
C ASP A 265 -17.58 -5.23 19.33
N ASP A 266 -16.31 -5.45 19.03
CA ASP A 266 -15.62 -4.66 18.01
C ASP A 266 -16.08 -5.07 16.61
N LYS A 267 -16.61 -4.09 15.89
CA LYS A 267 -17.06 -4.23 14.50
C LYS A 267 -15.94 -3.98 13.49
N MET A 268 -14.68 -4.20 13.87
CA MET A 268 -13.51 -3.93 13.03
C MET A 268 -13.64 -4.43 11.59
N PRO A 269 -14.17 -5.63 11.30
CA PRO A 269 -14.34 -6.11 9.94
C PRO A 269 -15.35 -5.30 9.11
N GLU A 270 -16.41 -4.79 9.76
CA GLU A 270 -17.50 -4.02 9.14
C GLU A 270 -17.28 -2.52 9.27
N ALA A 271 -16.48 -2.09 10.26
CA ALA A 271 -16.21 -0.69 10.52
C ALA A 271 -15.28 -0.11 9.43
N ARG A 272 -15.55 1.16 9.08
CA ARG A 272 -14.73 1.89 8.12
C ARG A 272 -13.53 2.52 8.82
N HIS A 273 -12.35 2.19 8.32
CA HIS A 273 -11.07 2.71 8.78
C HIS A 273 -10.19 3.11 7.59
N PRO A 274 -9.13 3.91 7.78
CA PRO A 274 -8.03 3.94 6.84
C PRO A 274 -7.56 2.50 6.58
N ARG A 275 -7.33 2.14 5.33
CA ARG A 275 -6.91 0.80 4.92
C ARG A 275 -5.64 0.84 4.09
N THR A 276 -4.94 -0.26 4.13
CA THR A 276 -3.72 -0.50 3.39
C THR A 276 -3.74 -1.92 2.86
N ALA A 277 -3.53 -2.09 1.55
CA ALA A 277 -3.46 -3.42 0.94
C ALA A 277 -2.32 -3.55 -0.05
N ILE A 278 -1.90 -4.80 -0.26
CA ILE A 278 -1.00 -5.22 -1.31
C ILE A 278 -1.71 -6.25 -2.19
N GLY A 279 -1.59 -6.14 -3.50
CA GLY A 279 -2.18 -7.08 -4.44
C GLY A 279 -1.31 -7.33 -5.66
N PHE A 280 -1.63 -8.38 -6.39
CA PHE A 280 -0.99 -8.78 -7.63
C PHE A 280 -2.04 -9.06 -8.70
N THR A 281 -1.79 -8.60 -9.91
CA THR A 281 -2.71 -8.69 -11.05
C THR A 281 -2.24 -9.72 -12.08
N ALA A 282 -3.15 -10.16 -12.95
CA ALA A 282 -2.83 -11.15 -13.99
C ALA A 282 -1.83 -10.64 -15.04
N ASP A 283 -1.73 -9.32 -15.23
CA ASP A 283 -0.77 -8.66 -16.11
C ASP A 283 0.57 -8.36 -15.43
N ARG A 284 0.82 -9.00 -14.28
CA ARG A 284 2.07 -8.98 -13.51
C ARG A 284 2.41 -7.64 -12.88
N CYS A 285 1.39 -6.87 -12.52
CA CYS A 285 1.57 -5.65 -11.76
C CYS A 285 1.34 -5.90 -10.26
N LEU A 286 2.17 -5.30 -9.43
CA LEU A 286 1.94 -5.18 -8.00
C LEU A 286 1.14 -3.91 -7.74
N ILE A 287 0.09 -4.01 -6.94
CA ILE A 287 -0.73 -2.90 -6.49
C ILE A 287 -0.46 -2.66 -5.01
N LEU A 288 -0.03 -1.46 -4.66
CA LEU A 288 0.00 -0.97 -3.29
C LEU A 288 -1.15 0.05 -3.14
N PHE A 289 -2.09 -0.24 -2.27
CA PHE A 289 -3.30 0.55 -2.06
C PHE A 289 -3.31 1.18 -0.68
N VAL A 290 -3.76 2.44 -0.60
CA VAL A 290 -4.05 3.12 0.67
C VAL A 290 -5.30 3.98 0.54
N CYS A 291 -6.14 4.03 1.58
CA CYS A 291 -7.20 5.01 1.68
C CYS A 291 -7.19 5.77 3.00
N GLU A 292 -7.58 7.04 2.92
CA GLU A 292 -7.81 7.90 4.09
C GLU A 292 -9.09 7.48 4.82
N GLY A 293 -9.20 7.81 6.10
CA GLY A 293 -10.42 7.54 6.87
C GLY A 293 -10.46 8.31 8.19
N ARG A 294 -11.38 7.90 9.07
CA ARG A 294 -11.58 8.51 10.40
C ARG A 294 -11.87 10.02 10.36
N GLY A 295 -12.42 10.52 9.24
CA GLY A 295 -12.81 11.92 9.11
C GLY A 295 -11.66 12.91 9.01
N MET A 296 -10.42 12.49 8.69
CA MET A 296 -9.28 13.40 8.48
C MET A 296 -9.58 14.41 7.38
N THR A 297 -10.33 14.00 6.38
CA THR A 297 -11.03 14.88 5.45
C THR A 297 -12.52 14.71 5.68
N GLU A 298 -13.27 15.83 5.76
CA GLU A 298 -14.70 15.83 6.05
C GLU A 298 -15.47 14.87 5.13
N GLY A 299 -16.23 13.94 5.74
CA GLY A 299 -17.03 12.92 5.08
C GLY A 299 -16.25 11.70 4.58
N VAL A 300 -14.94 11.62 4.79
CA VAL A 300 -14.12 10.45 4.43
C VAL A 300 -13.98 9.54 5.66
N ALA A 301 -14.76 8.45 5.67
CA ALA A 301 -14.78 7.50 6.79
C ALA A 301 -13.70 6.41 6.69
N GLY A 302 -13.25 6.09 5.48
CA GLY A 302 -12.43 4.93 5.16
C GLY A 302 -13.26 3.78 4.60
N MET A 303 -12.76 2.55 4.70
CA MET A 303 -13.38 1.35 4.11
C MET A 303 -13.47 0.21 5.12
N SER A 304 -14.48 -0.64 4.98
CA SER A 304 -14.53 -1.98 5.58
C SER A 304 -13.63 -2.94 4.80
N PHE A 305 -13.35 -4.14 5.32
CA PHE A 305 -12.60 -5.15 4.57
C PHE A 305 -13.34 -5.61 3.30
N ALA A 306 -14.67 -5.66 3.32
CA ALA A 306 -15.45 -6.02 2.14
C ALA A 306 -15.33 -4.96 1.04
N GLU A 307 -15.45 -3.67 1.40
CA GLU A 307 -15.29 -2.58 0.44
C GLU A 307 -13.87 -2.51 -0.15
N GLU A 308 -12.86 -2.76 0.67
CA GLU A 308 -11.46 -2.85 0.24
C GLU A 308 -11.25 -4.01 -0.74
N ALA A 309 -11.82 -5.20 -0.45
CA ALA A 309 -11.74 -6.36 -1.33
C ALA A 309 -12.38 -6.09 -2.70
N GLU A 310 -13.53 -5.41 -2.74
CA GLU A 310 -14.19 -5.01 -4.00
C GLU A 310 -13.33 -4.03 -4.81
N VAL A 311 -12.69 -3.07 -4.14
CA VAL A 311 -11.76 -2.14 -4.82
C VAL A 311 -10.57 -2.88 -5.41
N MET A 312 -9.92 -3.77 -4.63
CA MET A 312 -8.79 -4.55 -5.12
C MET A 312 -9.18 -5.50 -6.27
N LYS A 313 -10.38 -6.07 -6.22
CA LYS A 313 -10.93 -6.89 -7.31
C LYS A 313 -11.18 -6.07 -8.57
N ALA A 314 -11.76 -4.88 -8.43
CA ALA A 314 -11.99 -3.97 -9.55
C ALA A 314 -10.67 -3.53 -10.22
N LEU A 315 -9.60 -3.35 -9.43
CA LEU A 315 -8.25 -3.05 -9.92
C LEU A 315 -7.57 -4.24 -10.64
N GLY A 316 -8.25 -5.39 -10.77
CA GLY A 316 -7.76 -6.57 -11.48
C GLY A 316 -6.87 -7.48 -10.66
N CYS A 317 -6.82 -7.33 -9.34
CA CYS A 317 -6.03 -8.21 -8.48
C CYS A 317 -6.57 -9.64 -8.53
N THR A 318 -5.67 -10.58 -8.72
CA THR A 318 -5.90 -12.03 -8.56
C THR A 318 -5.49 -12.53 -7.18
N GLU A 319 -4.59 -11.82 -6.53
CA GLU A 319 -4.12 -12.05 -5.16
C GLU A 319 -4.14 -10.72 -4.42
N ALA A 320 -4.71 -10.64 -3.21
CA ALA A 320 -4.67 -9.44 -2.40
C ALA A 320 -4.73 -9.75 -0.90
N LEU A 321 -3.98 -8.97 -0.12
CA LEU A 321 -3.88 -9.05 1.33
C LEU A 321 -4.07 -7.65 1.93
N ASN A 322 -4.94 -7.51 2.93
CA ASN A 322 -4.96 -6.32 3.77
C ASN A 322 -3.74 -6.30 4.69
N LEU A 323 -3.16 -5.13 4.87
CA LEU A 323 -2.05 -4.86 5.80
C LEU A 323 -2.58 -4.10 7.03
N ASP A 324 -1.67 -3.64 7.90
CA ASP A 324 -2.10 -2.83 9.04
C ASP A 324 -2.75 -1.52 8.57
N GLY A 325 -3.88 -1.21 9.17
CA GLY A 325 -4.73 -0.08 8.82
C GLY A 325 -4.73 1.04 9.86
N GLY A 326 -5.79 1.83 9.85
CA GLY A 326 -6.00 2.87 10.85
C GLY A 326 -4.89 3.92 10.87
N GLY A 327 -4.29 4.13 12.04
CA GLY A 327 -3.20 5.08 12.24
C GLY A 327 -1.91 4.72 11.50
N SER A 328 -1.73 3.46 11.14
CA SER A 328 -0.55 2.97 10.41
C SER A 328 -0.61 3.26 8.91
N SER A 329 -1.83 3.43 8.34
CA SER A 329 -2.02 3.64 6.91
C SER A 329 -1.24 4.85 6.40
N CYS A 330 -0.23 4.59 5.57
CA CYS A 330 0.66 5.61 5.01
C CYS A 330 1.31 5.08 3.74
N LEU A 331 1.15 5.80 2.63
CA LEU A 331 1.86 5.57 1.37
C LEU A 331 2.71 6.80 1.08
N LEU A 332 4.01 6.61 0.95
CA LEU A 332 4.96 7.63 0.54
C LEU A 332 5.37 7.42 -0.91
N VAL A 333 5.38 8.49 -1.69
CA VAL A 333 5.98 8.56 -3.02
C VAL A 333 7.08 9.61 -2.97
N GLN A 334 8.33 9.20 -3.20
CA GLN A 334 9.51 10.08 -3.09
C GLN A 334 9.55 10.81 -1.73
N GLY A 335 9.16 10.12 -0.66
CA GLY A 335 9.11 10.66 0.70
C GLY A 335 7.94 11.58 0.99
N GLN A 336 7.01 11.80 0.05
CA GLN A 336 5.82 12.63 0.22
C GLN A 336 4.61 11.76 0.56
N GLU A 337 3.84 12.14 1.57
CA GLU A 337 2.58 11.48 1.94
C GLU A 337 1.52 11.69 0.86
N THR A 338 0.79 10.63 0.52
CA THR A 338 -0.32 10.68 -0.45
C THR A 338 -1.65 10.97 0.23
N ILE A 339 -1.82 10.55 1.48
CA ILE A 339 -3.04 10.74 2.29
C ILE A 339 -2.72 11.47 3.59
N LYS A 340 -3.75 12.02 4.22
CA LYS A 340 -3.65 12.50 5.60
C LYS A 340 -3.68 11.30 6.55
N VAL A 341 -2.60 11.07 7.27
CA VAL A 341 -2.50 9.99 8.25
C VAL A 341 -3.41 10.25 9.45
N SER A 342 -4.14 9.22 9.91
CA SER A 342 -5.26 9.42 10.84
C SER A 342 -4.85 9.73 12.29
N ASP A 343 -3.58 9.56 12.64
CA ASP A 343 -3.04 9.94 13.97
C ASP A 343 -2.49 11.39 13.99
N GLY A 344 -2.67 12.14 12.89
CA GLY A 344 -2.15 13.51 12.73
C GLY A 344 -0.67 13.61 12.40
N SER A 345 0.08 12.53 12.58
CA SER A 345 1.47 12.33 12.15
C SER A 345 1.68 10.86 11.84
N GLN A 346 2.75 10.54 11.07
CA GLN A 346 3.08 9.14 10.77
C GLN A 346 3.28 8.35 12.06
N ARG A 347 2.56 7.25 12.19
CA ARG A 347 2.77 6.29 13.26
C ARG A 347 4.08 5.54 13.01
N PRO A 348 4.98 5.42 14.01
CA PRO A 348 6.07 4.46 13.93
C PRO A 348 5.52 3.03 13.82
N VAL A 349 6.00 2.27 12.84
CA VAL A 349 5.55 0.90 12.51
C VAL A 349 6.73 -0.07 12.57
N ALA A 350 6.42 -1.36 12.66
CA ALA A 350 7.43 -2.42 12.72
C ALA A 350 7.96 -2.80 11.34
N SER A 351 7.18 -2.59 10.29
CA SER A 351 7.55 -2.99 8.93
C SER A 351 6.93 -2.09 7.86
N VAL A 352 7.56 -2.06 6.69
CA VAL A 352 7.08 -1.41 5.47
C VAL A 352 7.34 -2.30 4.26
N VAL A 353 6.53 -2.14 3.22
CA VAL A 353 6.82 -2.64 1.87
C VAL A 353 7.41 -1.51 1.05
N ILE A 354 8.43 -1.82 0.27
CA ILE A 354 9.14 -0.86 -0.58
C ILE A 354 9.20 -1.33 -2.03
N LEU A 355 9.18 -0.40 -2.96
CA LEU A 355 9.44 -0.65 -4.38
C LEU A 355 10.83 -0.17 -4.76
N LYS A 356 11.50 -0.88 -5.67
CA LYS A 356 12.84 -0.56 -6.18
C LYS A 356 12.91 -0.86 -7.67
N ALA A 357 13.64 -0.05 -8.43
CA ALA A 357 14.07 -0.45 -9.78
C ALA A 357 14.96 -1.71 -9.70
N LYS A 358 14.81 -2.60 -10.70
CA LYS A 358 15.66 -3.80 -10.85
C LYS A 358 17.04 -3.45 -11.35
#